data_fadedb1633ecd57e94f4524e4262ce3a
#
_entry.id   fadedb1633ecd57e94f4524e4262ce3a
#
_cell.length_a   1.000
_cell.length_b   1.000
_cell.length_c   1.000
_cell.angle_alpha   90.00
_cell.angle_beta   90.00
_cell.angle_gamma   90.00
#
_symmetry.space_group_name_H-M   'P 1'
#
loop_
_entity.id
_entity.type
_entity.pdbx_description
1 polymer ?
#
loop_
_entity_poly.entity_id
_entity_poly.type
_entity_poly.pdbx_seq_one_letter_code
_entity_poly.pdbx_strand_id
1 'polypeptide(L)'
;LDELLLKAKGLITVGKFNDADSILGPLKSEYPLSQDVAKLWCSLAMRTDRGADVPAYAETIYAHVQSDFHKAHWAHVLGTASFILLDLSSAHAHFTCALNHLMTLAKSGKVPPQKEQLKISQSAENLFASGKAEELLWKTCAELAKLDIPAFPFAGTLLGLVRNGCLLEFDKDLDIAVRMESWDACCNAL
;
A
#
# COMPACT_ATOMS: atom_id res chain seq x y z
N LEU A 1 9.65 -15.86 -18.87
CA LEU A 1 9.69 -14.79 -17.88
C LEU A 1 8.36 -14.69 -17.14
N ASP A 2 7.23 -14.53 -17.84
CA ASP A 2 5.91 -14.28 -17.26
C ASP A 2 5.44 -15.37 -16.28
N GLU A 3 5.70 -16.65 -16.62
CA GLU A 3 5.37 -17.78 -15.74
C GLU A 3 6.16 -17.73 -14.41
N LEU A 4 7.46 -17.37 -14.48
CA LEU A 4 8.29 -17.23 -13.28
C LEU A 4 7.85 -16.04 -12.43
N LEU A 5 7.46 -14.92 -13.05
CA LEU A 5 6.91 -13.77 -12.34
C LEU A 5 5.58 -14.09 -11.66
N LEU A 6 4.70 -14.82 -12.34
CA LEU A 6 3.43 -15.25 -11.75
C LEU A 6 3.65 -16.17 -10.55
N LYS A 7 4.59 -17.13 -10.66
CA LYS A 7 4.97 -18.02 -9.57
C LYS A 7 5.56 -17.24 -8.39
N ALA A 8 6.50 -16.33 -8.64
CA ALA A 8 7.10 -15.49 -7.61
C ALA A 8 6.03 -14.64 -6.89
N LYS A 9 5.10 -14.04 -7.64
CA LYS A 9 3.98 -13.28 -7.07
C LYS A 9 3.11 -14.14 -6.15
N GLY A 10 2.78 -15.36 -6.56
CA GLY A 10 2.03 -16.32 -5.75
C GLY A 10 2.75 -16.66 -4.45
N LEU A 11 4.06 -16.90 -4.51
CA LEU A 11 4.90 -17.18 -3.34
C LEU A 11 4.95 -15.99 -2.36
N ILE A 12 5.09 -14.77 -2.85
CA ILE A 12 5.03 -13.55 -2.02
C ILE A 12 3.67 -13.43 -1.32
N THR A 13 2.60 -13.71 -2.04
CA THR A 13 1.23 -13.62 -1.49
C THR A 13 1.01 -14.57 -0.31
N VAL A 14 1.58 -15.77 -0.37
CA VAL A 14 1.45 -16.79 0.69
C VAL A 14 2.60 -16.73 1.73
N GLY A 15 3.45 -15.71 1.70
CA GLY A 15 4.52 -15.51 2.68
C GLY A 15 5.75 -16.40 2.50
N LYS A 16 5.88 -17.12 1.38
CA LYS A 16 7.06 -17.95 1.06
C LYS A 16 8.19 -17.13 0.44
N PHE A 17 8.76 -16.22 1.24
CA PHE A 17 9.69 -15.22 0.76
C PHE A 17 11.02 -15.79 0.25
N ASN A 18 11.56 -16.83 0.89
CA ASN A 18 12.80 -17.47 0.44
C ASN A 18 12.63 -18.14 -0.94
N ASP A 19 11.48 -18.78 -1.16
CA ASP A 19 11.18 -19.43 -2.45
C ASP A 19 10.98 -18.36 -3.54
N ALA A 20 10.34 -17.24 -3.21
CA ALA A 20 10.17 -16.11 -4.13
C ALA A 20 11.54 -15.48 -4.48
N ASP A 21 12.43 -15.34 -3.52
CA ASP A 21 13.77 -14.79 -3.73
C ASP A 21 14.64 -15.66 -4.63
N SER A 22 14.55 -16.97 -4.49
CA SER A 22 15.28 -17.92 -5.35
C SER A 22 14.90 -17.77 -6.84
N ILE A 23 13.70 -17.23 -7.13
CA ILE A 23 13.25 -16.91 -8.48
C ILE A 23 13.65 -15.48 -8.87
N LEU A 24 13.39 -14.50 -8.00
CA LEU A 24 13.56 -13.08 -8.34
C LEU A 24 15.02 -12.62 -8.33
N GLY A 25 15.89 -13.21 -7.53
CA GLY A 25 17.32 -12.87 -7.50
C GLY A 25 18.01 -13.06 -8.86
N PRO A 26 17.94 -14.27 -9.46
CA PRO A 26 18.45 -14.50 -10.83
C PRO A 26 17.77 -13.58 -11.86
N LEU A 27 16.44 -13.42 -11.82
CA LEU A 27 15.73 -12.57 -12.77
C LEU A 27 16.14 -11.10 -12.68
N LYS A 28 16.39 -10.58 -11.48
CA LYS A 28 16.90 -9.21 -11.30
C LYS A 28 18.27 -9.03 -11.95
N SER A 29 19.14 -10.04 -11.89
CA SER A 29 20.46 -10.00 -12.51
C SER A 29 20.38 -10.09 -14.03
N GLU A 30 19.48 -10.92 -14.56
CA GLU A 30 19.31 -11.13 -16.00
C GLU A 30 18.52 -9.99 -16.65
N TYR A 31 17.54 -9.43 -15.95
CA TYR A 31 16.66 -8.36 -16.45
C TYR A 31 16.66 -7.13 -15.52
N PRO A 32 17.82 -6.45 -15.35
CA PRO A 32 18.01 -5.42 -14.32
C PRO A 32 17.12 -4.19 -14.50
N LEU A 33 16.62 -3.93 -15.72
CA LEU A 33 15.74 -2.81 -16.04
C LEU A 33 14.28 -3.21 -16.29
N SER A 34 13.94 -4.49 -16.11
CA SER A 34 12.55 -4.93 -16.23
C SER A 34 11.71 -4.39 -15.08
N GLN A 35 10.71 -3.58 -15.41
CA GLN A 35 9.80 -3.01 -14.41
C GLN A 35 9.01 -4.09 -13.66
N ASP A 36 8.64 -5.18 -14.31
CA ASP A 36 7.83 -6.22 -13.68
C ASP A 36 8.65 -7.07 -12.71
N VAL A 37 9.91 -7.37 -13.06
CA VAL A 37 10.88 -7.97 -12.13
C VAL A 37 11.12 -7.04 -10.95
N ALA A 38 11.37 -5.76 -11.21
CA ALA A 38 11.67 -4.77 -10.19
C ALA A 38 10.51 -4.56 -9.21
N LYS A 39 9.25 -4.51 -9.70
CA LYS A 39 8.06 -4.40 -8.84
C LYS A 39 7.97 -5.55 -7.84
N LEU A 40 8.12 -6.78 -8.33
CA LEU A 40 8.04 -7.97 -7.47
C LEU A 40 9.21 -8.05 -6.51
N TRP A 41 10.43 -7.75 -6.98
CA TRP A 41 11.61 -7.77 -6.14
C TRP A 41 11.55 -6.69 -5.05
N CYS A 42 11.17 -5.44 -5.37
CA CYS A 42 10.99 -4.39 -4.36
C CYS A 42 9.89 -4.75 -3.36
N SER A 43 8.77 -5.32 -3.83
CA SER A 43 7.70 -5.79 -2.94
C SER A 43 8.19 -6.89 -1.98
N LEU A 44 9.02 -7.81 -2.45
CA LEU A 44 9.64 -8.83 -1.61
C LEU A 44 10.63 -8.21 -0.61
N ALA A 45 11.53 -7.36 -1.09
CA ALA A 45 12.57 -6.73 -0.28
C ALA A 45 11.99 -5.87 0.86
N MET A 46 10.90 -5.13 0.61
CA MET A 46 10.20 -4.35 1.63
C MET A 46 9.46 -5.19 2.69
N ARG A 47 9.25 -6.49 2.43
CA ARG A 47 8.62 -7.44 3.37
C ARG A 47 9.62 -8.33 4.09
N THR A 48 10.90 -8.14 3.78
CA THR A 48 12.03 -8.86 4.37
C THR A 48 13.03 -7.85 4.94
N ASP A 49 14.16 -8.31 5.44
CA ASP A 49 15.25 -7.49 5.99
C ASP A 49 16.04 -6.69 4.94
N ARG A 50 15.68 -6.79 3.65
CA ARG A 50 16.35 -6.12 2.53
C ARG A 50 15.68 -4.81 2.08
N GLY A 51 14.84 -4.23 2.90
CA GLY A 51 14.19 -2.94 2.59
C GLY A 51 15.20 -1.82 2.25
N ALA A 52 16.39 -1.85 2.84
CA ALA A 52 17.46 -0.88 2.58
C ALA A 52 18.04 -0.94 1.14
N ASP A 53 17.86 -2.06 0.43
CA ASP A 53 18.34 -2.21 -0.96
C ASP A 53 17.36 -1.63 -1.98
N VAL A 54 16.14 -1.33 -1.58
CA VAL A 54 15.05 -0.90 -2.48
C VAL A 54 15.34 0.46 -3.10
N PRO A 55 15.76 1.51 -2.36
CA PRO A 55 15.94 2.84 -2.94
C PRO A 55 16.89 2.84 -4.14
N ALA A 56 18.08 2.28 -4.02
CA ALA A 56 19.08 2.28 -5.09
C ALA A 56 18.58 1.57 -6.36
N TYR A 57 17.84 0.46 -6.20
CA TYR A 57 17.29 -0.25 -7.35
C TYR A 57 16.09 0.50 -7.96
N ALA A 58 15.20 1.02 -7.14
CA ALA A 58 14.04 1.79 -7.61
C ALA A 58 14.46 3.08 -8.33
N GLU A 59 15.50 3.77 -7.86
CA GLU A 59 16.11 4.93 -8.54
C GLU A 59 16.65 4.57 -9.94
N THR A 60 17.32 3.42 -10.05
CA THR A 60 17.80 2.92 -11.34
C THR A 60 16.64 2.74 -12.33
N ILE A 61 15.53 2.15 -11.89
CA ILE A 61 14.34 1.99 -12.74
C ILE A 61 13.69 3.34 -13.05
N TYR A 62 13.53 4.19 -12.04
CA TYR A 62 12.94 5.54 -12.19
C TYR A 62 13.68 6.37 -13.25
N ALA A 63 15.01 6.30 -13.28
CA ALA A 63 15.83 7.01 -14.26
C ALA A 63 15.59 6.52 -15.71
N HIS A 64 15.21 5.27 -15.90
CA HIS A 64 15.03 4.66 -17.23
C HIS A 64 13.60 4.74 -17.75
N VAL A 65 12.59 4.92 -16.89
CA VAL A 65 11.21 5.04 -17.33
C VAL A 65 10.91 6.43 -17.90
N GLN A 66 10.11 6.49 -18.98
CA GLN A 66 9.83 7.74 -19.68
C GLN A 66 8.44 8.30 -19.39
N SER A 67 7.45 7.43 -19.16
CA SER A 67 6.06 7.88 -18.96
C SER A 67 5.83 8.40 -17.55
N ASP A 68 5.06 9.48 -17.42
CA ASP A 68 4.68 10.03 -16.11
C ASP A 68 3.95 9.02 -15.23
N PHE A 69 3.20 8.10 -15.83
CA PHE A 69 2.55 7.01 -15.08
C PHE A 69 3.57 6.10 -14.38
N HIS A 70 4.58 5.65 -15.10
CA HIS A 70 5.63 4.81 -14.54
C HIS A 70 6.53 5.61 -13.57
N LYS A 71 6.81 6.86 -13.88
CA LYS A 71 7.55 7.77 -12.97
C LYS A 71 6.79 7.95 -11.65
N ALA A 72 5.48 8.19 -11.71
CA ALA A 72 4.65 8.28 -10.51
C ALA A 72 4.72 6.98 -9.67
N HIS A 73 4.63 5.82 -10.33
CA HIS A 73 4.73 4.53 -9.64
C HIS A 73 6.08 4.35 -8.93
N TRP A 74 7.19 4.61 -9.62
CA TRP A 74 8.52 4.41 -9.04
C TRP A 74 8.88 5.46 -7.98
N ALA A 75 8.43 6.70 -8.13
CA ALA A 75 8.52 7.71 -7.08
C ALA A 75 7.72 7.29 -5.83
N HIS A 76 6.54 6.68 -6.00
CA HIS A 76 5.78 6.11 -4.89
C HIS A 76 6.52 4.94 -4.22
N VAL A 77 7.14 4.04 -4.98
CA VAL A 77 7.97 2.94 -4.42
C VAL A 77 9.12 3.49 -3.59
N LEU A 78 9.81 4.53 -4.09
CA LEU A 78 10.88 5.22 -3.36
C LEU A 78 10.37 5.86 -2.07
N GLY A 79 9.21 6.54 -2.13
CA GLY A 79 8.58 7.12 -0.94
C GLY A 79 8.23 6.08 0.10
N THR A 80 7.68 4.94 -0.32
CA THR A 80 7.34 3.82 0.58
C THR A 80 8.60 3.22 1.22
N ALA A 81 9.66 2.99 0.44
CA ALA A 81 10.92 2.47 0.98
C ALA A 81 11.56 3.44 1.99
N SER A 82 11.61 4.75 1.66
CA SER A 82 12.10 5.77 2.58
C SER A 82 11.27 5.84 3.88
N PHE A 83 9.95 5.71 3.76
CA PHE A 83 9.06 5.69 4.93
C PHE A 83 9.34 4.48 5.84
N ILE A 84 9.51 3.29 5.27
CA ILE A 84 9.84 2.07 6.02
C ILE A 84 11.20 2.21 6.71
N LEU A 85 12.15 2.91 6.08
CA LEU A 85 13.48 3.20 6.65
C LEU A 85 13.47 4.39 7.62
N LEU A 86 12.31 4.97 7.93
CA LEU A 86 12.12 6.14 8.80
C LEU A 86 12.81 7.42 8.30
N ASP A 87 13.18 7.49 7.03
CA ASP A 87 13.62 8.73 6.38
C ASP A 87 12.39 9.51 5.88
N LEU A 88 11.75 10.22 6.80
CA LEU A 88 10.52 10.94 6.52
C LEU A 88 10.71 12.10 5.54
N SER A 89 11.91 12.70 5.49
CA SER A 89 12.24 13.79 4.57
C SER A 89 12.25 13.29 3.12
N SER A 90 13.00 12.22 2.85
CA SER A 90 13.03 11.59 1.53
C SER A 90 11.67 11.00 1.15
N ALA A 91 10.95 10.40 2.10
CA ALA A 91 9.60 9.88 1.86
C ALA A 91 8.66 10.99 1.38
N HIS A 92 8.65 12.15 2.06
CA HIS A 92 7.84 13.31 1.66
C HIS A 92 8.21 13.81 0.26
N ALA A 93 9.51 13.96 -0.03
CA ALA A 93 9.99 14.41 -1.34
C ALA A 93 9.54 13.45 -2.46
N HIS A 94 9.70 12.16 -2.26
CA HIS A 94 9.33 11.15 -3.25
C HIS A 94 7.80 11.05 -3.45
N PHE A 95 6.99 11.10 -2.40
CA PHE A 95 5.53 11.12 -2.54
C PHE A 95 5.04 12.40 -3.24
N THR A 96 5.67 13.54 -2.96
CA THR A 96 5.38 14.80 -3.66
C THR A 96 5.74 14.69 -5.16
N CYS A 97 6.87 14.07 -5.48
CA CYS A 97 7.26 13.79 -6.86
C CYS A 97 6.23 12.88 -7.57
N ALA A 98 5.80 11.80 -6.92
CA ALA A 98 4.77 10.91 -7.45
C ALA A 98 3.46 11.67 -7.75
N LEU A 99 3.02 12.51 -6.81
CA LEU A 99 1.82 13.33 -6.97
C LEU A 99 1.94 14.30 -8.16
N ASN A 100 3.09 14.96 -8.33
CA ASN A 100 3.33 15.88 -9.45
C ASN A 100 3.23 15.16 -10.81
N HIS A 101 3.75 13.95 -10.95
CA HIS A 101 3.58 13.15 -12.17
C HIS A 101 2.11 12.78 -12.42
N LEU A 102 1.36 12.40 -11.38
CA LEU A 102 -0.07 12.10 -11.50
C LEU A 102 -0.87 13.36 -11.88
N MET A 103 -0.54 14.52 -11.31
CA MET A 103 -1.17 15.80 -11.68
C MET A 103 -0.88 16.18 -13.14
N THR A 104 0.32 15.92 -13.63
CA THR A 104 0.68 16.13 -15.04
C THR A 104 -0.16 15.24 -15.96
N LEU A 105 -0.32 13.97 -15.61
CA LEU A 105 -1.20 13.04 -16.34
C LEU A 105 -2.65 13.53 -16.34
N ALA A 106 -3.17 13.91 -15.19
CA ALA A 106 -4.54 14.41 -15.08
C ALA A 106 -4.79 15.66 -15.94
N LYS A 107 -3.85 16.62 -15.92
CA LYS A 107 -3.93 17.84 -16.74
C LYS A 107 -3.84 17.56 -18.24
N SER A 108 -3.11 16.53 -18.64
CA SER A 108 -2.99 16.12 -20.05
C SER A 108 -4.17 15.31 -20.58
N GLY A 109 -5.16 15.00 -19.74
CA GLY A 109 -6.30 14.13 -20.09
C GLY A 109 -5.91 12.65 -20.29
N LYS A 110 -4.66 12.29 -20.06
CA LYS A 110 -4.15 10.92 -20.12
C LYS A 110 -4.40 10.21 -18.78
N VAL A 111 -5.66 9.98 -18.46
CA VAL A 111 -6.00 9.18 -17.28
C VAL A 111 -5.48 7.76 -17.52
N PRO A 112 -4.75 7.13 -16.57
CA PRO A 112 -4.41 5.72 -16.67
C PRO A 112 -5.68 4.91 -16.89
N PRO A 113 -5.66 3.83 -17.71
CA PRO A 113 -6.83 2.99 -17.85
C PRO A 113 -7.28 2.57 -16.47
N GLN A 114 -8.52 2.92 -16.11
CA GLN A 114 -9.13 2.38 -14.91
C GLN A 114 -9.02 0.87 -15.03
N LYS A 115 -8.29 0.23 -14.12
CA LYS A 115 -8.45 -1.22 -13.96
C LYS A 115 -9.95 -1.43 -13.82
N GLU A 116 -10.51 -2.32 -14.67
CA GLU A 116 -11.90 -2.77 -14.52
C GLU A 116 -12.16 -2.89 -13.04
N GLN A 117 -13.20 -2.19 -12.56
CA GLN A 117 -13.59 -2.26 -11.15
C GLN A 117 -13.60 -3.73 -10.80
N LEU A 118 -12.72 -4.13 -9.88
CA LEU A 118 -12.70 -5.49 -9.38
C LEU A 118 -14.14 -5.83 -9.06
N LYS A 119 -14.74 -6.76 -9.81
CA LYS A 119 -16.06 -7.29 -9.49
C LYS A 119 -15.92 -7.81 -8.09
N ILE A 120 -16.44 -7.04 -7.13
CA ILE A 120 -16.51 -7.44 -5.73
C ILE A 120 -17.27 -8.75 -5.77
N SER A 121 -16.63 -9.84 -5.38
CA SER A 121 -17.29 -11.13 -5.34
C SER A 121 -18.51 -11.00 -4.43
N GLN A 122 -19.70 -11.23 -4.97
CA GLN A 122 -20.99 -11.08 -4.28
C GLN A 122 -21.19 -12.08 -3.13
N SER A 123 -20.18 -12.78 -2.67
CA SER A 123 -20.29 -13.92 -1.77
C SER A 123 -19.98 -13.67 -0.29
N ALA A 124 -19.78 -12.43 0.12
CA ALA A 124 -19.80 -12.07 1.55
C ALA A 124 -20.84 -10.98 1.73
N GLU A 125 -21.71 -11.09 2.73
CA GLU A 125 -22.51 -9.95 3.18
C GLU A 125 -21.56 -8.77 3.35
N ASN A 126 -21.70 -7.76 2.50
CA ASN A 126 -20.80 -6.61 2.55
C ASN A 126 -21.14 -5.83 3.82
N LEU A 127 -20.39 -6.09 4.89
CA LEU A 127 -20.57 -5.47 6.20
C LEU A 127 -20.54 -3.93 6.10
N PHE A 128 -19.79 -3.39 5.15
CA PHE A 128 -19.67 -1.96 4.90
C PHE A 128 -20.95 -1.39 4.27
N ALA A 129 -21.50 -2.05 3.25
CA ALA A 129 -22.76 -1.64 2.62
C ALA A 129 -23.97 -1.77 3.55
N SER A 130 -23.95 -2.69 4.53
CA SER A 130 -25.06 -2.91 5.47
C SER A 130 -25.06 -1.96 6.68
N GLY A 131 -24.06 -1.09 6.82
CA GLY A 131 -23.86 -0.22 8.00
C GLY A 131 -23.33 -0.94 9.25
N LYS A 132 -23.21 -2.26 9.24
CA LYS A 132 -22.67 -3.04 10.38
C LYS A 132 -21.23 -2.70 10.72
N ALA A 133 -20.40 -2.41 9.70
CA ALA A 133 -19.02 -1.98 9.91
C ALA A 133 -18.94 -0.62 10.61
N GLU A 134 -19.84 0.31 10.28
CA GLU A 134 -19.89 1.62 10.95
C GLU A 134 -20.35 1.49 12.41
N GLU A 135 -21.35 0.65 12.68
CA GLU A 135 -21.75 0.33 14.05
C GLU A 135 -20.59 -0.27 14.86
N LEU A 136 -19.85 -1.21 14.26
CA LEU A 136 -18.68 -1.81 14.89
C LEU A 136 -17.59 -0.76 15.18
N LEU A 137 -17.31 0.13 14.23
CA LEU A 137 -16.33 1.22 14.39
C LEU A 137 -16.65 2.07 15.62
N TRP A 138 -17.89 2.58 15.69
CA TRP A 138 -18.29 3.47 16.79
C TRP A 138 -18.34 2.73 18.13
N LYS A 139 -18.78 1.46 18.13
CA LYS A 139 -18.73 0.63 19.33
C LYS A 139 -17.29 0.41 19.82
N THR A 140 -16.37 0.09 18.92
CA THR A 140 -14.95 -0.09 19.27
C THR A 140 -14.35 1.20 19.85
N CYS A 141 -14.57 2.34 19.20
CA CYS A 141 -14.11 3.64 19.72
C CYS A 141 -14.72 3.95 21.10
N ALA A 142 -15.99 3.64 21.31
CA ALA A 142 -16.64 3.87 22.59
C ALA A 142 -16.11 2.95 23.71
N GLU A 143 -15.82 1.69 23.42
CA GLU A 143 -15.19 0.78 24.40
C GLU A 143 -13.77 1.22 24.77
N LEU A 144 -12.97 1.65 23.78
CA LEU A 144 -11.64 2.20 24.04
C LEU A 144 -11.70 3.49 24.85
N ALA A 145 -12.67 4.35 24.61
CA ALA A 145 -12.87 5.58 25.37
C ALA A 145 -13.22 5.31 26.84
N LYS A 146 -13.95 4.23 27.16
CA LYS A 146 -14.22 3.83 28.56
C LYS A 146 -12.95 3.44 29.33
N LEU A 147 -11.92 3.03 28.60
CA LEU A 147 -10.61 2.67 29.13
C LEU A 147 -9.62 3.86 29.10
N ASP A 148 -10.11 5.07 28.83
CA ASP A 148 -9.31 6.30 28.68
C ASP A 148 -8.26 6.18 27.54
N ILE A 149 -8.59 5.41 26.51
CA ILE A 149 -7.76 5.24 25.30
C ILE A 149 -8.38 6.06 24.18
N PRO A 150 -7.84 7.26 23.84
CA PRO A 150 -8.33 8.06 22.72
C PRO A 150 -8.08 7.34 21.40
N ALA A 151 -9.15 7.02 20.69
CA ALA A 151 -9.11 6.37 19.37
C ALA A 151 -9.95 7.17 18.39
N PHE A 152 -9.52 7.22 17.14
CA PHE A 152 -10.24 7.93 16.07
C PHE A 152 -10.09 7.20 14.73
N PRO A 153 -11.08 7.30 13.83
CA PRO A 153 -11.00 6.78 12.48
C PRO A 153 -9.77 7.32 11.74
N PHE A 154 -9.11 6.47 10.96
CA PHE A 154 -7.89 6.84 10.24
C PHE A 154 -7.97 6.36 8.77
N ALA A 155 -7.03 6.79 7.92
CA ALA A 155 -6.83 6.35 6.54
C ALA A 155 -8.14 6.25 5.73
N GLY A 156 -8.46 5.08 5.15
CA GLY A 156 -9.65 4.83 4.33
C GLY A 156 -10.96 5.05 5.08
N THR A 157 -11.01 4.61 6.32
CA THR A 157 -12.17 4.79 7.20
C THR A 157 -12.50 6.28 7.42
N LEU A 158 -11.50 7.11 7.77
CA LEU A 158 -11.68 8.55 7.92
C LEU A 158 -12.06 9.21 6.60
N LEU A 159 -11.42 8.83 5.50
CA LEU A 159 -11.71 9.38 4.17
C LEU A 159 -13.18 9.17 3.79
N GLY A 160 -13.72 7.98 4.00
CA GLY A 160 -15.12 7.68 3.74
C GLY A 160 -16.06 8.58 4.54
N LEU A 161 -15.86 8.65 5.86
CA LEU A 161 -16.68 9.48 6.76
C LEU A 161 -16.64 10.96 6.39
N VAL A 162 -15.46 11.52 6.09
CA VAL A 162 -15.33 12.95 5.76
C VAL A 162 -15.86 13.27 4.37
N ARG A 163 -15.62 12.42 3.38
CA ARG A 163 -15.99 12.69 1.99
C ARG A 163 -17.44 12.34 1.67
N ASN A 164 -17.90 11.21 2.17
CA ASN A 164 -19.22 10.62 1.80
C ASN A 164 -20.24 10.68 2.93
N GLY A 165 -19.83 11.00 4.17
CA GLY A 165 -20.66 10.88 5.36
C GLY A 165 -20.91 9.44 5.81
N CYS A 166 -20.26 8.45 5.22
CA CYS A 166 -20.37 7.03 5.53
C CYS A 166 -19.06 6.32 5.18
N LEU A 167 -18.91 5.06 5.59
CA LEU A 167 -17.77 4.22 5.21
C LEU A 167 -17.79 3.94 3.71
N LEU A 168 -16.60 3.68 3.14
CA LEU A 168 -16.47 3.32 1.73
C LEU A 168 -16.99 1.89 1.52
N GLU A 169 -17.96 1.72 0.63
CA GLU A 169 -18.64 0.43 0.38
C GLU A 169 -17.68 -0.69 -0.11
N PHE A 170 -16.57 -0.30 -0.73
CA PHE A 170 -15.57 -1.23 -1.27
C PHE A 170 -14.41 -1.49 -0.30
N ASP A 171 -14.41 -0.87 0.87
CA ASP A 171 -13.39 -1.09 1.90
C ASP A 171 -13.56 -2.48 2.52
N LYS A 172 -12.50 -2.98 3.15
CA LYS A 172 -12.45 -4.35 3.69
C LYS A 172 -12.02 -4.40 5.14
N ASP A 173 -11.54 -3.27 5.65
CA ASP A 173 -11.00 -3.11 7.00
C ASP A 173 -11.45 -1.78 7.60
N LEU A 174 -11.33 -1.68 8.89
CA LEU A 174 -11.57 -0.47 9.66
C LEU A 174 -10.26 -0.01 10.26
N ASP A 175 -9.81 1.14 9.80
CA ASP A 175 -8.59 1.77 10.30
C ASP A 175 -8.93 2.68 11.48
N ILE A 176 -8.34 2.41 12.63
CA ILE A 176 -8.37 3.32 13.78
C ILE A 176 -6.95 3.66 14.22
N ALA A 177 -6.73 4.89 14.61
CA ALA A 177 -5.47 5.36 15.17
C ALA A 177 -5.62 5.58 16.68
N VAL A 178 -4.58 5.23 17.42
CA VAL A 178 -4.43 5.50 18.86
C VAL A 178 -3.08 6.16 19.08
N ARG A 179 -2.91 6.82 20.23
CA ARG A 179 -1.59 7.35 20.61
C ARG A 179 -0.62 6.22 20.90
N MET A 180 0.66 6.43 20.61
CA MET A 180 1.70 5.43 20.84
C MET A 180 1.76 4.98 22.31
N GLU A 181 1.56 5.92 23.23
CA GLU A 181 1.56 5.66 24.68
C GLU A 181 0.42 4.72 25.10
N SER A 182 -0.65 4.66 24.32
CA SER A 182 -1.82 3.81 24.57
C SER A 182 -1.79 2.50 23.79
N TRP A 183 -0.73 2.22 23.01
CA TRP A 183 -0.68 1.08 22.11
C TRP A 183 -0.86 -0.26 22.81
N ASP A 184 -0.07 -0.52 23.86
CA ASP A 184 -0.14 -1.79 24.60
C ASP A 184 -1.49 -1.97 25.30
N ALA A 185 -2.04 -0.89 25.87
CA ALA A 185 -3.36 -0.91 26.49
C ALA A 185 -4.46 -1.19 25.44
N CYS A 186 -4.35 -0.61 24.24
CA CYS A 186 -5.28 -0.85 23.15
C CYS A 186 -5.21 -2.32 22.66
N CYS A 187 -4.01 -2.86 22.44
CA CYS A 187 -3.83 -4.26 22.03
C CYS A 187 -4.35 -5.27 23.04
N ASN A 188 -4.33 -4.93 24.34
CA ASN A 188 -4.87 -5.80 25.39
C ASN A 188 -6.40 -5.67 25.56
N ALA A 189 -7.01 -4.62 25.01
CA ALA A 189 -8.44 -4.34 25.14
C ALA A 189 -9.27 -4.91 23.96
N LEU A 190 -8.63 -5.16 22.80
CA LEU A 190 -9.24 -5.70 21.58
C LEU A 190 -9.00 -7.20 21.45
#